data_b6231494e371277e4703f8f3aee54e1b
#
_entry.id   b6231494e371277e4703f8f3aee54e1b
#
_cell.length_a   1.000
_cell.length_b   1.000
_cell.length_c   1.000
_cell.angle_alpha   90.00
_cell.angle_beta   90.00
_cell.angle_gamma   90.00
#
_symmetry.space_group_name_H-M   'P 1'
#
loop_
_entity.id
_entity.type
_entity.pdbx_description
1 polymer ?
#
loop_
_entity_poly.entity_id
_entity_poly.type
_entity_poly.pdbx_seq_one_letter_code
_entity_poly.pdbx_strand_id
1 'polypeptide(L)'
;IRTAHELGCDTFVHISFPRHLAYETMSRRIAVMKAACEEFGMKFVMETAPDPTSDVGVAGAQAYILEKVPEWSKTYGEKAAYFCTNDAHTEPLLKQLLQYGGYFIEADLPSPLMGYPGALGIDLTAEAGDFQKILAKVEAAICEKGGAGRFGTWAYSYGYVTSAGLAQHAMNVIKGESELADIDDIAKAYHQFSPDASWNGSNYTNATTGVKADNTFLVYQDTYIMGDPGWFMHATEVEVPEKYFTVK
;
A
#
# COMPACT_ATOMS: atom_id res chain seq x y z
N ILE A 1 -6.59 -6.66 0.60
CA ILE A 1 -7.49 -7.71 0.06
C ILE A 1 -8.93 -7.24 0.09
N ARG A 2 -9.47 -6.81 1.25
CA ARG A 2 -10.83 -6.30 1.36
C ARG A 2 -11.13 -5.19 0.35
N THR A 3 -10.27 -4.19 0.26
CA THR A 3 -10.37 -3.08 -0.69
C THR A 3 -10.45 -3.58 -2.14
N ALA A 4 -9.57 -4.53 -2.51
CA ALA A 4 -9.60 -5.15 -3.84
C ALA A 4 -10.93 -5.88 -4.10
N HIS A 5 -11.44 -6.63 -3.10
CA HIS A 5 -12.74 -7.30 -3.20
C HIS A 5 -13.89 -6.31 -3.38
N GLU A 6 -13.93 -5.21 -2.61
CA GLU A 6 -14.96 -4.17 -2.71
C GLU A 6 -14.94 -3.44 -4.07
N LEU A 7 -13.77 -3.36 -4.71
CA LEU A 7 -13.63 -2.86 -6.09
C LEU A 7 -14.00 -3.91 -7.16
N GLY A 8 -14.42 -5.11 -6.75
CA GLY A 8 -14.87 -6.18 -7.64
C GLY A 8 -13.77 -7.09 -8.18
N CYS A 9 -12.57 -7.07 -7.59
CA CYS A 9 -11.52 -8.02 -7.93
C CYS A 9 -11.85 -9.43 -7.42
N ASP A 10 -11.46 -10.43 -8.20
CA ASP A 10 -11.64 -11.86 -7.88
C ASP A 10 -10.31 -12.61 -7.73
N THR A 11 -9.22 -11.97 -8.09
CA THR A 11 -7.87 -12.53 -8.04
C THR A 11 -6.92 -11.50 -7.42
N PHE A 12 -6.03 -11.97 -6.53
CA PHE A 12 -4.97 -11.16 -5.96
C PHE A 12 -3.60 -11.76 -6.28
N VAL A 13 -2.79 -11.00 -7.01
CA VAL A 13 -1.46 -11.41 -7.49
C VAL A 13 -0.40 -10.74 -6.63
N HIS A 14 0.28 -11.54 -5.81
CA HIS A 14 1.36 -11.11 -4.94
C HIS A 14 2.72 -11.37 -5.59
N ILE A 15 3.48 -10.33 -5.86
CA ILE A 15 4.78 -10.38 -6.54
C ILE A 15 5.89 -10.17 -5.51
N SER A 16 6.81 -11.13 -5.40
CA SER A 16 7.91 -11.08 -4.43
C SER A 16 9.13 -11.88 -4.91
N PHE A 17 10.11 -12.05 -4.03
CA PHE A 17 11.33 -12.82 -4.29
C PHE A 17 11.87 -13.46 -2.99
N PRO A 18 12.72 -14.50 -3.07
CA PRO A 18 13.06 -15.35 -1.92
C PRO A 18 13.61 -14.60 -0.71
N ARG A 19 14.42 -13.55 -0.89
CA ARG A 19 14.98 -12.78 0.22
C ARG A 19 13.87 -12.08 1.04
N HIS A 20 12.88 -11.44 0.37
CA HIS A 20 11.74 -10.83 1.07
C HIS A 20 10.88 -11.89 1.77
N LEU A 21 10.65 -13.02 1.11
CA LEU A 21 9.85 -14.11 1.69
C LEU A 21 10.48 -14.75 2.94
N ALA A 22 11.79 -14.56 3.15
CA ALA A 22 12.50 -15.05 4.33
C ALA A 22 12.28 -14.18 5.58
N TYR A 23 11.76 -12.96 5.46
CA TYR A 23 11.43 -12.12 6.62
C TYR A 23 10.12 -12.57 7.26
N GLU A 24 10.09 -12.72 8.59
CA GLU A 24 8.90 -13.13 9.34
C GLU A 24 7.71 -12.20 9.07
N THR A 25 7.92 -10.89 9.07
CA THR A 25 6.88 -9.91 8.81
C THR A 25 6.26 -10.04 7.41
N MET A 26 7.06 -10.42 6.42
CA MET A 26 6.59 -10.65 5.04
C MET A 26 5.83 -11.97 4.92
N SER A 27 6.35 -13.04 5.48
CA SER A 27 5.68 -14.36 5.47
C SER A 27 4.34 -14.30 6.21
N ARG A 28 4.30 -13.59 7.34
CA ARG A 28 3.06 -13.37 8.07
C ARG A 28 2.04 -12.54 7.27
N ARG A 29 2.47 -11.45 6.63
CA ARG A 29 1.61 -10.66 5.75
C ARG A 29 0.99 -11.51 4.65
N ILE A 30 1.78 -12.39 4.02
CA ILE A 30 1.28 -13.32 3.00
C ILE A 30 0.25 -14.30 3.58
N ALA A 31 0.49 -14.85 4.77
CA ALA A 31 -0.46 -15.74 5.42
C ALA A 31 -1.80 -15.02 5.70
N VAL A 32 -1.76 -13.79 6.18
CA VAL A 32 -2.95 -12.95 6.37
C VAL A 32 -3.64 -12.65 5.04
N MET A 33 -2.90 -12.31 3.99
CA MET A 33 -3.47 -12.06 2.65
C MET A 33 -4.15 -13.31 2.08
N LYS A 34 -3.56 -14.50 2.26
CA LYS A 34 -4.17 -15.78 1.83
C LYS A 34 -5.47 -16.04 2.59
N ALA A 35 -5.46 -15.89 3.91
CA ALA A 35 -6.65 -16.08 4.73
C ALA A 35 -7.77 -15.09 4.37
N ALA A 36 -7.43 -13.84 4.06
CA ALA A 36 -8.39 -12.86 3.61
C ALA A 36 -8.93 -13.18 2.20
N CYS A 37 -8.08 -13.63 1.27
CA CYS A 37 -8.54 -14.08 -0.05
C CYS A 37 -9.53 -15.26 0.08
N GLU A 38 -9.25 -16.22 0.94
CA GLU A 38 -10.15 -17.35 1.22
C GLU A 38 -11.50 -16.85 1.78
N GLU A 39 -11.48 -15.92 2.74
CA GLU A 39 -12.70 -15.34 3.32
C GLU A 39 -13.57 -14.62 2.28
N PHE A 40 -12.95 -13.85 1.39
CA PHE A 40 -13.66 -13.10 0.36
C PHE A 40 -13.91 -13.88 -0.94
N GLY A 41 -13.53 -15.17 -0.99
CA GLY A 41 -13.69 -16.00 -2.18
C GLY A 41 -12.81 -15.57 -3.37
N MET A 42 -11.70 -14.88 -3.10
CA MET A 42 -10.73 -14.44 -4.10
C MET A 42 -9.64 -15.47 -4.31
N LYS A 43 -9.14 -15.58 -5.53
CA LYS A 43 -7.97 -16.42 -5.83
C LYS A 43 -6.69 -15.67 -5.39
N PHE A 44 -5.85 -16.34 -4.57
CA PHE A 44 -4.51 -15.85 -4.24
C PHE A 44 -3.47 -16.48 -5.17
N VAL A 45 -2.63 -15.64 -5.78
CA VAL A 45 -1.56 -16.06 -6.70
C VAL A 45 -0.22 -15.50 -6.20
N MET A 46 0.82 -16.34 -6.21
CA MET A 46 2.20 -15.93 -5.97
C MET A 46 2.96 -15.89 -7.28
N GLU A 47 3.56 -14.75 -7.57
CA GLU A 47 4.52 -14.58 -8.67
C GLU A 47 5.90 -14.23 -8.12
N THR A 48 6.93 -14.75 -8.77
CA THR A 48 8.31 -14.48 -8.41
C THR A 48 8.93 -13.51 -9.40
N ALA A 49 9.52 -12.42 -8.89
CA ALA A 49 10.29 -11.47 -9.65
C ALA A 49 11.78 -11.50 -9.21
N PRO A 50 12.73 -10.99 -10.00
CA PRO A 50 14.11 -10.86 -9.58
C PRO A 50 14.26 -9.90 -8.39
N ASP A 51 15.17 -10.24 -7.47
CA ASP A 51 15.57 -9.33 -6.39
C ASP A 51 16.34 -8.13 -6.98
N PRO A 52 15.90 -6.88 -6.78
CA PRO A 52 16.59 -5.70 -7.28
C PRO A 52 18.03 -5.51 -6.72
N THR A 53 18.37 -6.22 -5.65
CA THR A 53 19.72 -6.20 -5.06
C THR A 53 20.61 -7.36 -5.53
N SER A 54 20.10 -8.24 -6.39
CA SER A 54 20.86 -9.31 -7.03
C SER A 54 21.71 -8.79 -8.20
N ASP A 55 22.44 -9.68 -8.87
CA ASP A 55 23.31 -9.35 -10.00
C ASP A 55 22.58 -8.67 -11.16
N VAL A 56 21.29 -8.91 -11.34
CA VAL A 56 20.48 -8.25 -12.39
C VAL A 56 20.17 -6.78 -12.05
N GLY A 57 20.28 -6.41 -10.80
CA GLY A 57 20.06 -5.05 -10.30
C GLY A 57 18.62 -4.56 -10.49
N VAL A 58 18.40 -3.29 -10.15
CA VAL A 58 17.10 -2.63 -10.31
C VAL A 58 16.62 -2.66 -11.76
N ALA A 59 17.51 -2.38 -12.72
CA ALA A 59 17.14 -2.34 -14.14
C ALA A 59 16.66 -3.70 -14.67
N GLY A 60 17.32 -4.80 -14.28
CA GLY A 60 16.88 -6.15 -14.66
C GLY A 60 15.57 -6.56 -14.01
N ALA A 61 15.37 -6.19 -12.74
CA ALA A 61 14.11 -6.43 -12.02
C ALA A 61 12.94 -5.65 -12.68
N GLN A 62 13.15 -4.40 -13.06
CA GLN A 62 12.16 -3.59 -13.77
C GLN A 62 11.84 -4.14 -15.16
N ALA A 63 12.85 -4.53 -15.93
CA ALA A 63 12.68 -5.14 -17.25
C ALA A 63 11.84 -6.42 -17.18
N TYR A 64 12.05 -7.26 -16.15
CA TYR A 64 11.25 -8.46 -15.91
C TYR A 64 9.77 -8.15 -15.69
N ILE A 65 9.44 -7.15 -14.86
CA ILE A 65 8.05 -6.73 -14.63
C ILE A 65 7.40 -6.23 -15.92
N LEU A 66 8.13 -5.41 -16.69
CA LEU A 66 7.64 -4.92 -17.99
C LEU A 66 7.33 -6.06 -18.97
N GLU A 67 8.11 -7.13 -18.95
CA GLU A 67 7.92 -8.31 -19.79
C GLU A 67 6.75 -9.19 -19.31
N LYS A 68 6.62 -9.38 -17.98
CA LYS A 68 5.70 -10.37 -17.41
C LYS A 68 4.27 -9.89 -17.24
N VAL A 69 4.06 -8.61 -16.94
CA VAL A 69 2.70 -8.11 -16.66
C VAL A 69 1.72 -8.32 -17.83
N PRO A 70 2.08 -8.16 -19.11
CA PRO A 70 1.19 -8.48 -20.23
C PRO A 70 0.71 -9.94 -20.25
N GLU A 71 1.60 -10.88 -19.87
CA GLU A 71 1.28 -12.29 -19.73
C GLU A 71 0.36 -12.54 -18.53
N TRP A 72 0.67 -11.93 -17.39
CA TRP A 72 -0.12 -12.04 -16.17
C TRP A 72 -1.52 -11.45 -16.33
N SER A 73 -1.64 -10.25 -16.94
CA SER A 73 -2.95 -9.63 -17.20
C SER A 73 -3.83 -10.51 -18.08
N LYS A 74 -3.24 -11.17 -19.09
CA LYS A 74 -3.95 -12.14 -19.92
C LYS A 74 -4.35 -13.40 -19.14
N THR A 75 -3.50 -13.87 -18.22
CA THR A 75 -3.71 -15.12 -17.47
C THR A 75 -4.71 -14.95 -16.33
N TYR A 76 -4.63 -13.82 -15.61
CA TYR A 76 -5.42 -13.56 -14.40
C TYR A 76 -6.66 -12.71 -14.65
N GLY A 77 -6.74 -12.08 -15.82
CA GLY A 77 -7.90 -11.29 -16.25
C GLY A 77 -7.93 -9.86 -15.71
N GLU A 78 -8.93 -9.13 -16.15
CA GLU A 78 -9.07 -7.70 -15.86
C GLU A 78 -9.40 -7.40 -14.38
N LYS A 79 -9.95 -8.38 -13.66
CA LYS A 79 -10.31 -8.27 -12.23
C LYS A 79 -9.21 -8.72 -11.28
N ALA A 80 -7.97 -8.80 -11.76
CA ALA A 80 -6.83 -9.11 -10.92
C ALA A 80 -6.27 -7.84 -10.27
N ALA A 81 -6.12 -7.87 -8.94
CA ALA A 81 -5.40 -6.86 -8.17
C ALA A 81 -3.95 -7.33 -7.96
N TYR A 82 -3.00 -6.42 -8.13
CA TYR A 82 -1.57 -6.70 -8.05
C TYR A 82 -0.93 -5.96 -6.88
N PHE A 83 0.02 -6.64 -6.25
CA PHE A 83 0.84 -6.08 -5.18
C PHE A 83 2.28 -6.59 -5.31
N CYS A 84 3.27 -5.71 -5.19
CA CYS A 84 4.68 -6.08 -5.17
C CYS A 84 5.35 -5.66 -3.85
N THR A 85 6.25 -6.51 -3.34
CA THR A 85 6.92 -6.30 -2.04
C THR A 85 8.16 -5.42 -2.13
N ASN A 86 8.45 -4.83 -3.28
CA ASN A 86 9.60 -3.94 -3.44
C ASN A 86 9.27 -2.79 -4.39
N ASP A 87 9.64 -1.58 -3.96
CA ASP A 87 9.33 -0.34 -4.68
C ASP A 87 9.96 -0.26 -6.08
N ALA A 88 11.08 -0.96 -6.31
CA ALA A 88 11.67 -1.03 -7.64
C ALA A 88 10.75 -1.67 -8.69
N HIS A 89 9.83 -2.54 -8.26
CA HIS A 89 8.84 -3.17 -9.13
C HIS A 89 7.59 -2.29 -9.37
N THR A 90 7.34 -1.29 -8.52
CA THR A 90 6.08 -0.52 -8.50
C THR A 90 5.88 0.28 -9.78
N GLU A 91 6.87 1.07 -10.19
CA GLU A 91 6.77 1.91 -11.39
C GLU A 91 6.48 1.10 -12.65
N PRO A 92 7.26 0.05 -13.02
CA PRO A 92 6.97 -0.75 -14.21
C PRO A 92 5.64 -1.51 -14.09
N LEU A 93 5.23 -1.94 -12.89
CA LEU A 93 3.93 -2.58 -12.65
C LEU A 93 2.78 -1.61 -12.95
N LEU A 94 2.79 -0.41 -12.37
CA LEU A 94 1.79 0.64 -12.62
C LEU A 94 1.67 0.95 -14.11
N LYS A 95 2.80 1.16 -14.79
CA LYS A 95 2.85 1.46 -16.21
C LYS A 95 2.18 0.37 -17.05
N GLN A 96 2.44 -0.89 -16.74
CA GLN A 96 1.88 -2.01 -17.50
C GLN A 96 0.40 -2.25 -17.18
N LEU A 97 -0.02 -2.11 -15.91
CA LEU A 97 -1.43 -2.26 -15.54
C LEU A 97 -2.31 -1.16 -16.16
N LEU A 98 -1.80 0.04 -16.34
CA LEU A 98 -2.49 1.09 -17.10
C LEU A 98 -2.73 0.68 -18.56
N GLN A 99 -1.78 -0.02 -19.17
CA GLN A 99 -1.84 -0.43 -20.56
C GLN A 99 -2.63 -1.73 -20.80
N TYR A 100 -2.47 -2.73 -19.91
CA TYR A 100 -2.96 -4.09 -20.14
C TYR A 100 -4.14 -4.49 -19.24
N GLY A 101 -4.55 -3.64 -18.32
CA GLY A 101 -5.63 -3.92 -17.38
C GLY A 101 -5.16 -4.49 -16.04
N GLY A 102 -6.09 -4.58 -15.09
CA GLY A 102 -5.84 -4.96 -13.70
C GLY A 102 -5.91 -3.79 -12.74
N TYR A 103 -5.79 -4.07 -11.44
CA TYR A 103 -5.91 -3.13 -10.34
C TYR A 103 -4.60 -3.03 -9.57
N PHE A 104 -4.29 -1.85 -9.09
CA PHE A 104 -3.21 -1.60 -8.15
C PHE A 104 -3.73 -0.77 -6.98
N ILE A 105 -3.96 -1.41 -5.84
CA ILE A 105 -4.64 -0.78 -4.70
C ILE A 105 -3.66 0.06 -3.88
N GLU A 106 -2.47 -0.50 -3.62
CA GLU A 106 -1.49 0.14 -2.76
C GLU A 106 -0.07 -0.36 -3.05
N ALA A 107 0.92 0.53 -2.90
CA ALA A 107 2.33 0.17 -2.87
C ALA A 107 2.71 -0.42 -1.50
N ASP A 108 3.87 -1.06 -1.41
CA ASP A 108 4.45 -1.53 -0.13
C ASP A 108 4.72 -0.37 0.83
N LEU A 109 5.20 0.76 0.30
CA LEU A 109 5.30 2.05 1.00
C LEU A 109 4.37 3.07 0.33
N PRO A 110 3.10 3.16 0.74
CA PRO A 110 2.09 3.89 -0.01
C PRO A 110 2.35 5.40 -0.06
N SER A 111 2.27 5.95 -1.26
CA SER A 111 2.44 7.38 -1.53
C SER A 111 2.03 7.70 -2.97
N PRO A 112 1.43 8.86 -3.26
CA PRO A 112 1.26 9.33 -4.64
C PRO A 112 2.59 9.58 -5.37
N LEU A 113 3.70 9.58 -4.64
CA LEU A 113 5.06 9.68 -5.21
C LEU A 113 5.66 8.30 -5.54
N MET A 114 5.09 7.20 -5.03
CA MET A 114 5.67 5.86 -5.18
C MET A 114 5.32 5.25 -6.54
N GLY A 115 6.27 5.34 -7.48
CA GLY A 115 6.16 4.79 -8.84
C GLY A 115 5.24 5.57 -9.79
N TYR A 116 4.27 6.32 -9.30
CA TYR A 116 3.30 7.05 -10.13
C TYR A 116 3.95 8.09 -11.05
N PRO A 117 4.83 8.99 -10.59
CA PRO A 117 5.41 10.01 -11.46
C PRO A 117 6.14 9.41 -12.67
N GLY A 118 6.97 8.39 -12.44
CA GLY A 118 7.69 7.69 -13.51
C GLY A 118 6.76 6.91 -14.45
N ALA A 119 5.81 6.15 -13.90
CA ALA A 119 4.85 5.39 -14.69
C ALA A 119 3.97 6.27 -15.59
N LEU A 120 3.62 7.46 -15.11
CA LEU A 120 2.76 8.42 -15.82
C LEU A 120 3.55 9.38 -16.72
N GLY A 121 4.87 9.53 -16.48
CA GLY A 121 5.73 10.49 -17.17
C GLY A 121 5.42 11.94 -16.79
N ILE A 122 5.08 12.21 -15.52
CA ILE A 122 4.73 13.55 -15.02
C ILE A 122 5.82 14.10 -14.10
N ASP A 123 6.02 15.40 -14.16
CA ASP A 123 6.88 16.16 -13.23
C ASP A 123 6.02 16.77 -12.13
N LEU A 124 6.39 16.56 -10.87
CA LEU A 124 5.72 17.07 -9.67
C LEU A 124 6.54 18.15 -8.94
N THR A 125 7.56 18.70 -9.57
CA THR A 125 8.44 19.70 -8.95
C THR A 125 7.67 20.95 -8.51
N ALA A 126 6.67 21.37 -9.28
CA ALA A 126 5.85 22.53 -8.97
C ALA A 126 4.91 22.32 -7.76
N GLU A 127 4.56 21.07 -7.49
CA GLU A 127 3.67 20.66 -6.39
C GLU A 127 4.46 20.23 -5.13
N ALA A 128 5.78 20.34 -5.13
CA ALA A 128 6.63 19.85 -4.05
C ALA A 128 6.19 20.38 -2.66
N GLY A 129 5.93 19.43 -1.74
CA GLY A 129 5.47 19.74 -0.37
C GLY A 129 3.95 19.88 -0.22
N ASP A 130 3.19 19.96 -1.31
CA ASP A 130 1.72 20.06 -1.29
C ASP A 130 1.10 18.74 -1.75
N PHE A 131 0.86 17.82 -0.79
CA PHE A 131 0.37 16.48 -1.11
C PHE A 131 -1.03 16.46 -1.73
N GLN A 132 -1.88 17.45 -1.44
CA GLN A 132 -3.19 17.55 -2.08
C GLN A 132 -3.06 17.85 -3.57
N LYS A 133 -2.16 18.78 -3.94
CA LYS A 133 -1.87 19.06 -5.36
C LYS A 133 -1.15 17.91 -6.05
N ILE A 134 -0.22 17.25 -5.35
CA ILE A 134 0.45 16.04 -5.86
C ILE A 134 -0.58 14.97 -6.18
N LEU A 135 -1.47 14.64 -5.23
CA LEU A 135 -2.51 13.63 -5.41
C LEU A 135 -3.44 14.00 -6.58
N ALA A 136 -3.93 15.23 -6.61
CA ALA A 136 -4.83 15.70 -7.68
C ALA A 136 -4.19 15.60 -9.07
N LYS A 137 -2.90 15.92 -9.20
CA LYS A 137 -2.18 15.81 -10.47
C LYS A 137 -1.93 14.37 -10.90
N VAL A 138 -1.58 13.50 -9.96
CA VAL A 138 -1.44 12.05 -10.21
C VAL A 138 -2.78 11.46 -10.62
N GLU A 139 -3.85 11.76 -9.88
CA GLU A 139 -5.21 11.31 -10.16
C GLU A 139 -5.69 11.73 -11.56
N ALA A 140 -5.51 13.01 -11.92
CA ALA A 140 -5.87 13.50 -13.24
C ALA A 140 -5.14 12.71 -14.35
N ALA A 141 -3.84 12.45 -14.18
CA ALA A 141 -3.07 11.67 -15.15
C ALA A 141 -3.48 10.18 -15.20
N ILE A 142 -3.88 9.58 -14.08
CA ILE A 142 -4.45 8.23 -14.03
C ILE A 142 -5.78 8.18 -14.78
N CYS A 143 -6.66 9.14 -14.54
CA CYS A 143 -7.97 9.23 -15.21
C CYS A 143 -7.82 9.44 -16.72
N GLU A 144 -6.91 10.34 -17.14
CA GLU A 144 -6.61 10.56 -18.57
C GLU A 144 -6.16 9.29 -19.28
N LYS A 145 -5.42 8.41 -18.60
CA LYS A 145 -4.95 7.11 -19.11
C LYS A 145 -5.97 5.97 -18.93
N GLY A 146 -7.21 6.26 -18.52
CA GLY A 146 -8.27 5.25 -18.35
C GLY A 146 -8.10 4.37 -17.11
N GLY A 147 -7.35 4.83 -16.10
CA GLY A 147 -7.10 4.11 -14.85
C GLY A 147 -8.09 4.39 -13.73
N ALA A 148 -9.06 5.28 -13.93
CA ALA A 148 -10.03 5.67 -12.91
C ALA A 148 -10.69 4.45 -12.23
N GLY A 149 -10.75 4.44 -10.89
CA GLY A 149 -11.34 3.37 -10.09
C GLY A 149 -10.49 2.10 -9.94
N ARG A 150 -9.28 2.05 -10.55
CA ARG A 150 -8.41 0.86 -10.54
C ARG A 150 -7.07 1.07 -9.84
N PHE A 151 -6.72 2.31 -9.53
CA PHE A 151 -5.46 2.67 -8.91
C PHE A 151 -5.68 3.40 -7.60
N GLY A 152 -4.94 3.01 -6.57
CA GLY A 152 -5.05 3.58 -5.25
C GLY A 152 -3.69 3.84 -4.61
N THR A 153 -3.71 4.59 -3.53
CA THR A 153 -2.58 4.92 -2.68
C THR A 153 -3.07 5.48 -1.35
N TRP A 154 -2.18 5.70 -0.38
CA TRP A 154 -2.46 6.68 0.65
C TRP A 154 -2.43 8.08 0.04
N ALA A 155 -3.33 8.93 0.44
CA ALA A 155 -3.40 10.31 -0.06
C ALA A 155 -2.14 11.13 0.29
N TYR A 156 -1.48 10.77 1.38
CA TYR A 156 -0.25 11.38 1.86
C TYR A 156 0.87 10.35 1.93
N SER A 157 2.11 10.80 1.70
CA SER A 157 3.27 9.90 1.70
C SER A 157 3.49 9.25 3.06
N TYR A 158 3.59 7.92 3.07
CA TYR A 158 3.96 7.14 4.23
C TYR A 158 5.16 7.72 4.99
N GLY A 159 6.30 7.89 4.32
CA GLY A 159 7.53 8.36 4.96
C GLY A 159 7.42 9.77 5.54
N TYR A 160 6.70 10.67 4.88
CA TYR A 160 6.52 12.03 5.37
C TYR A 160 5.63 12.07 6.60
N VAL A 161 4.40 11.53 6.50
CA VAL A 161 3.40 11.68 7.57
C VAL A 161 3.81 10.93 8.83
N THR A 162 4.34 9.71 8.70
CA THR A 162 4.76 8.94 9.89
C THR A 162 5.94 9.60 10.59
N SER A 163 6.93 10.14 9.86
CA SER A 163 8.08 10.82 10.46
C SER A 163 7.68 12.14 11.13
N ALA A 164 6.94 13.01 10.42
CA ALA A 164 6.51 14.29 10.94
C ALA A 164 5.52 14.13 12.11
N GLY A 165 4.57 13.20 11.97
CA GLY A 165 3.59 12.91 13.01
C GLY A 165 4.19 12.32 14.27
N LEU A 166 5.16 11.39 14.16
CA LEU A 166 5.88 10.88 15.35
C LEU A 166 6.71 11.96 16.03
N ALA A 167 7.35 12.85 15.28
CA ALA A 167 8.05 13.99 15.87
C ALA A 167 7.09 14.92 16.62
N GLN A 168 5.92 15.20 16.05
CA GLN A 168 4.88 15.99 16.70
C GLN A 168 4.32 15.29 17.94
N HIS A 169 4.06 13.98 17.85
CA HIS A 169 3.60 13.19 18.99
C HIS A 169 4.61 13.23 20.16
N ALA A 170 5.90 13.04 19.86
CA ALA A 170 6.96 13.13 20.87
C ALA A 170 6.99 14.52 21.53
N MET A 171 6.79 15.60 20.78
CA MET A 171 6.70 16.95 21.33
C MET A 171 5.47 17.12 22.24
N ASN A 172 4.32 16.55 21.86
CA ASN A 172 3.10 16.60 22.66
C ASN A 172 3.28 15.82 23.98
N VAL A 173 3.93 14.65 23.94
CA VAL A 173 4.26 13.87 25.14
C VAL A 173 5.18 14.65 26.09
N ILE A 174 6.23 15.31 25.57
CA ILE A 174 7.15 16.14 26.38
C ILE A 174 6.39 17.28 27.07
N LYS A 175 5.37 17.84 26.44
CA LYS A 175 4.53 18.91 27.01
C LYS A 175 3.45 18.38 27.98
N GLY A 176 3.26 17.08 28.08
CA GLY A 176 2.17 16.46 28.83
C GLY A 176 0.78 16.57 28.19
N GLU A 177 0.74 16.74 26.88
CA GLU A 177 -0.49 16.89 26.07
C GLU A 177 -0.95 15.55 25.45
N SER A 178 -0.13 14.51 25.50
CA SER A 178 -0.37 13.19 24.94
C SER A 178 0.30 12.09 25.75
N GLU A 179 -0.27 10.88 25.72
CA GLU A 179 0.33 9.67 26.27
C GLU A 179 1.23 8.98 25.24
N LEU A 180 2.44 8.56 25.64
CA LEU A 180 3.47 8.04 24.74
C LEU A 180 3.00 6.82 23.92
N ALA A 181 2.29 5.90 24.55
CA ALA A 181 1.87 4.64 23.98
C ALA A 181 0.35 4.59 23.76
N ASP A 182 -0.24 5.68 23.35
CA ASP A 182 -1.66 5.78 23.01
C ASP A 182 -1.84 5.93 21.50
N ILE A 183 -2.57 5.00 20.89
CA ILE A 183 -2.77 4.99 19.42
C ILE A 183 -3.61 6.16 18.94
N ASP A 184 -4.58 6.61 19.73
CA ASP A 184 -5.45 7.72 19.36
C ASP A 184 -4.66 9.04 19.37
N ASP A 185 -3.75 9.21 20.33
CA ASP A 185 -2.87 10.39 20.40
C ASP A 185 -1.84 10.38 19.25
N ILE A 186 -1.33 9.21 18.88
CA ILE A 186 -0.48 9.05 17.67
C ILE A 186 -1.28 9.42 16.42
N ALA A 187 -2.49 8.91 16.26
CA ALA A 187 -3.36 9.21 15.11
C ALA A 187 -3.71 10.70 15.01
N LYS A 188 -3.99 11.37 16.15
CA LYS A 188 -4.19 12.84 16.19
C LYS A 188 -2.97 13.62 15.69
N ALA A 189 -1.77 13.18 16.05
CA ALA A 189 -0.54 13.80 15.58
C ALA A 189 -0.34 13.57 14.07
N TYR A 190 -0.63 12.37 13.55
CA TYR A 190 -0.57 12.06 12.12
C TYR A 190 -1.57 12.89 11.32
N HIS A 191 -2.79 13.06 11.84
CA HIS A 191 -3.83 13.85 11.18
C HIS A 191 -3.45 15.32 10.94
N GLN A 192 -2.55 15.90 11.73
CA GLN A 192 -2.04 17.25 11.49
C GLN A 192 -1.28 17.38 10.16
N PHE A 193 -0.71 16.29 9.68
CA PHE A 193 0.05 16.23 8.40
C PHE A 193 -0.72 15.54 7.28
N SER A 194 -1.94 15.10 7.56
CA SER A 194 -2.83 14.39 6.63
C SER A 194 -4.30 14.71 6.93
N PRO A 195 -4.72 15.99 6.82
CA PRO A 195 -6.00 16.46 7.37
C PRO A 195 -7.25 15.79 6.79
N ASP A 196 -7.20 15.31 5.55
CA ASP A 196 -8.34 14.70 4.87
C ASP A 196 -8.33 13.16 4.95
N ALA A 197 -7.29 12.58 5.55
CA ALA A 197 -7.16 11.13 5.67
C ALA A 197 -7.45 10.65 7.09
N SER A 198 -8.17 9.55 7.23
CA SER A 198 -8.35 8.86 8.51
C SER A 198 -7.22 7.88 8.78
N TRP A 199 -7.00 7.60 10.07
CA TRP A 199 -5.99 6.66 10.56
C TRP A 199 -6.60 5.64 11.50
N ASN A 200 -6.05 4.45 11.48
CA ASN A 200 -6.31 3.44 12.48
C ASN A 200 -5.04 2.64 12.74
N GLY A 201 -5.05 1.84 13.80
CA GLY A 201 -3.91 1.01 14.14
C GLY A 201 -4.22 0.08 15.31
N SER A 202 -3.29 -0.82 15.55
CA SER A 202 -3.34 -1.75 16.66
C SER A 202 -1.94 -2.03 17.18
N ASN A 203 -1.84 -2.49 18.45
CA ASN A 203 -0.58 -2.98 18.97
C ASN A 203 -0.10 -4.19 18.15
N TYR A 204 1.19 -4.21 17.86
CA TYR A 204 1.81 -5.38 17.24
C TYR A 204 1.69 -6.60 18.16
N THR A 205 1.21 -7.70 17.60
CA THR A 205 1.17 -9.00 18.30
C THR A 205 2.15 -9.95 17.64
N ASN A 206 3.12 -10.47 18.38
CA ASN A 206 4.07 -11.44 17.88
C ASN A 206 3.34 -12.75 17.54
N ALA A 207 3.38 -13.18 16.27
CA ALA A 207 2.65 -14.35 15.79
C ALA A 207 3.14 -15.67 16.41
N THR A 208 4.41 -15.75 16.79
CA THR A 208 5.00 -16.97 17.39
C THR A 208 4.64 -17.12 18.86
N THR A 209 4.70 -16.03 19.63
CA THR A 209 4.48 -16.05 21.08
C THR A 209 3.07 -15.67 21.50
N GLY A 210 2.31 -15.00 20.62
CA GLY A 210 1.00 -14.41 20.94
C GLY A 210 1.09 -13.18 21.85
N VAL A 211 2.30 -12.68 22.14
CA VAL A 211 2.50 -11.52 23.02
C VAL A 211 2.20 -10.24 22.26
N LYS A 212 1.30 -9.44 22.82
CA LYS A 212 0.98 -8.08 22.35
C LYS A 212 2.00 -7.10 22.91
N ALA A 213 2.61 -6.31 22.05
CA ALA A 213 3.57 -5.28 22.48
C ALA A 213 2.83 -4.05 23.02
N ASP A 214 3.33 -3.47 24.09
CA ASP A 214 2.71 -2.29 24.72
C ASP A 214 3.10 -0.98 24.03
N ASN A 215 4.21 -0.96 23.29
CA ASN A 215 4.82 0.23 22.70
C ASN A 215 5.16 0.10 21.22
N THR A 216 4.58 -0.86 20.54
CA THR A 216 4.78 -1.08 19.11
C THR A 216 3.43 -1.19 18.42
N PHE A 217 3.20 -0.31 17.46
CA PHE A 217 1.93 -0.20 16.75
C PHE A 217 2.11 -0.47 15.27
N LEU A 218 1.12 -1.15 14.70
CA LEU A 218 0.90 -1.19 13.26
C LEU A 218 -0.17 -0.13 12.95
N VAL A 219 0.17 0.83 12.12
CA VAL A 219 -0.72 1.93 11.74
C VAL A 219 -0.98 1.92 10.25
N TYR A 220 -2.14 2.37 9.83
CA TYR A 220 -2.47 2.56 8.43
C TYR A 220 -3.37 3.78 8.23
N GLN A 221 -3.16 4.43 7.10
CA GLN A 221 -4.01 5.50 6.58
C GLN A 221 -5.05 4.89 5.66
N ASP A 222 -6.23 5.49 5.58
CA ASP A 222 -7.25 5.03 4.64
C ASP A 222 -6.77 5.11 3.19
N THR A 223 -7.08 4.07 2.43
CA THR A 223 -6.75 3.98 1.01
C THR A 223 -7.61 4.94 0.22
N TYR A 224 -6.98 5.76 -0.61
CA TYR A 224 -7.63 6.63 -1.59
C TYR A 224 -7.60 5.99 -2.97
N ILE A 225 -8.75 5.83 -3.59
CA ILE A 225 -8.89 5.34 -4.97
C ILE A 225 -9.03 6.53 -5.90
N MET A 226 -8.13 6.59 -6.88
CA MET A 226 -8.11 7.65 -7.90
C MET A 226 -9.26 7.47 -8.88
N GLY A 227 -10.04 8.54 -9.09
CA GLY A 227 -11.24 8.52 -9.93
C GLY A 227 -11.62 9.92 -10.42
N ASP A 228 -12.81 10.11 -10.95
CA ASP A 228 -13.36 11.42 -11.34
C ASP A 228 -14.80 11.55 -10.82
N PRO A 229 -14.95 11.97 -9.54
CA PRO A 229 -13.94 12.21 -8.51
C PRO A 229 -13.40 10.92 -7.88
N GLY A 230 -12.22 11.01 -7.22
CA GLY A 230 -11.70 9.94 -6.38
C GLY A 230 -12.35 9.88 -5.00
N TRP A 231 -12.08 8.80 -4.24
CA TRP A 231 -12.73 8.57 -2.94
C TRP A 231 -11.86 7.75 -1.97
N PHE A 232 -12.09 7.94 -0.68
CA PHE A 232 -11.55 7.08 0.36
C PHE A 232 -12.40 5.81 0.52
N MET A 233 -11.74 4.70 0.85
CA MET A 233 -12.38 3.38 1.00
C MET A 233 -13.01 3.15 2.38
N HIS A 234 -12.80 4.06 3.34
CA HIS A 234 -13.23 3.94 4.74
C HIS A 234 -12.76 2.65 5.42
N ALA A 235 -11.59 2.14 4.98
CA ALA A 235 -11.00 0.92 5.52
C ALA A 235 -10.58 1.06 7.00
N THR A 236 -10.29 2.28 7.44
CA THR A 236 -9.96 2.59 8.84
C THR A 236 -11.13 2.47 9.81
N GLU A 237 -12.37 2.46 9.31
CA GLU A 237 -13.58 2.28 10.11
C GLU A 237 -13.93 0.80 10.32
N VAL A 238 -13.19 -0.11 9.67
CA VAL A 238 -13.46 -1.54 9.70
C VAL A 238 -12.71 -2.19 10.86
N GLU A 239 -13.45 -2.90 11.71
CA GLU A 239 -12.84 -3.74 12.73
C GLU A 239 -12.16 -4.96 12.09
N VAL A 240 -10.88 -5.16 12.41
CA VAL A 240 -10.13 -6.32 11.93
C VAL A 240 -10.45 -7.53 12.81
N PRO A 241 -10.99 -8.63 12.26
CA PRO A 241 -11.31 -9.82 13.05
C PRO A 241 -10.08 -10.39 13.78
N GLU A 242 -10.25 -10.79 15.04
CA GLU A 242 -9.15 -11.31 15.90
C GLU A 242 -8.39 -12.48 15.26
N LYS A 243 -9.06 -13.30 14.44
CA LYS A 243 -8.42 -14.41 13.74
C LYS A 243 -7.17 -14.01 12.94
N TYR A 244 -7.15 -12.78 12.39
CA TYR A 244 -6.02 -12.30 11.61
C TYR A 244 -4.77 -11.97 12.45
N PHE A 245 -4.92 -11.69 13.74
CA PHE A 245 -3.78 -11.44 14.62
C PHE A 245 -2.97 -12.71 14.96
N THR A 246 -3.55 -13.88 14.74
CA THR A 246 -2.94 -15.19 15.05
C THR A 246 -2.64 -16.05 13.82
N VAL A 247 -2.89 -15.58 12.61
CA VAL A 247 -2.55 -16.27 11.37
C VAL A 247 -1.03 -16.43 11.25
N LYS A 248 -0.57 -17.64 10.88
CA LYS A 248 0.84 -18.03 10.73
C LYS A 248 1.15 -18.46 9.30
#